data_87376225fc4c6d2c1f33ab691b6c8f52
#
_entry.id   87376225fc4c6d2c1f33ab691b6c8f52
#
_cell.length_a   1.000
_cell.length_b   1.000
_cell.length_c   1.000
_cell.angle_alpha   90.00
_cell.angle_beta   90.00
_cell.angle_gamma   90.00
#
_symmetry.space_group_name_H-M   'P 1'
#
loop_
_entity.id
_entity.type
_entity.pdbx_description
1 polymer ?
#
loop_
_entity_poly.entity_id
_entity_poly.type
_entity_poly.pdbx_seq_one_letter_code
_entity_poly.pdbx_strand_id
1 'polypeptide(L)'
;AFQGKIADIVKTEGNKMLNAQFDFKKLNISLFRNFPQASVTLEDFWLKGTGEFANDTLVQAGEVTAAINLFSLFGDSGYDISKIFIEDTKLHAIVLPDGRANWNIMEPDTTASAETPAAEEESSPFKVKLQRFVIKNMNLIYDDQQGKMYADIQDFNATCAGDLGSERTTLKLEAETKSLTYKMNGIPFLANANISAEMDVDADLANNKYTLKDNTIRLNAIQAGIDGWVALKDPAIDMDLKLNTNDIGFKEILSLIPAIYATEFSSLKTDGTATLNATAKGTLLGDTVPAFNVDMQVKNAMFRYPALPAGVDQININANVQNPGGNIDLTTVDINPFSFRLAGNPFSLTAYVKTPVSDPDFKVEAKGILNLGMIKQVYPLGDMELNGTIDADMQMSGRLSSIEKEQYDRILAAGTIGLTDMTVSYTHLRAHETDQYL
;
A
#
# COMPACT_ATOMS: atom_id res chain seq x y z
N ALA A 1 -19.08 25.48 34.52
CA ALA A 1 -17.92 26.25 35.02
C ALA A 1 -16.63 25.38 35.16
N PHE A 2 -16.72 24.14 35.66
CA PHE A 2 -15.55 23.27 35.86
C PHE A 2 -14.97 22.75 34.53
N GLN A 3 -15.82 22.25 33.64
CA GLN A 3 -15.37 21.72 32.32
C GLN A 3 -14.71 22.80 31.45
N GLY A 4 -15.19 24.05 31.52
CA GLY A 4 -14.61 25.16 30.76
C GLY A 4 -13.17 25.47 31.22
N LYS A 5 -12.94 25.51 32.56
CA LYS A 5 -11.58 25.71 33.07
C LYS A 5 -10.61 24.60 32.66
N ILE A 6 -11.05 23.32 32.64
CA ILE A 6 -10.24 22.19 32.18
C ILE A 6 -9.96 22.34 30.68
N ALA A 7 -10.95 22.70 29.87
CA ALA A 7 -10.78 22.92 28.45
C ALA A 7 -9.72 24.00 28.16
N ASP A 8 -9.78 25.13 28.90
CA ASP A 8 -8.81 26.23 28.76
C ASP A 8 -7.38 25.78 29.13
N ILE A 9 -7.24 24.98 30.20
CA ILE A 9 -5.93 24.43 30.62
C ILE A 9 -5.40 23.47 29.53
N VAL A 10 -6.21 22.54 29.05
CA VAL A 10 -5.80 21.58 28.01
C VAL A 10 -5.35 22.31 26.75
N LYS A 11 -6.10 23.33 26.30
CA LYS A 11 -5.72 24.13 25.13
C LYS A 11 -4.41 24.89 25.35
N THR A 12 -4.27 25.53 26.52
CA THR A 12 -3.10 26.37 26.83
C THR A 12 -1.84 25.54 26.99
N GLU A 13 -1.89 24.51 27.82
CA GLU A 13 -0.69 23.70 28.11
C GLU A 13 -0.34 22.80 26.91
N GLY A 14 -1.32 22.22 26.24
CA GLY A 14 -1.05 21.38 25.06
C GLY A 14 -0.41 22.17 23.91
N ASN A 15 -0.88 23.37 23.61
CA ASN A 15 -0.28 24.21 22.55
C ASN A 15 1.12 24.73 22.90
N LYS A 16 1.54 24.70 24.17
CA LYS A 16 2.92 25.04 24.58
C LYS A 16 3.90 23.89 24.34
N MET A 17 3.41 22.66 24.34
CA MET A 17 4.26 21.45 24.21
C MET A 17 4.48 21.04 22.77
N LEU A 18 3.76 21.66 21.84
CA LEU A 18 3.74 21.24 20.42
C LEU A 18 4.24 22.37 19.52
N ASN A 19 5.05 22.05 18.55
CA ASN A 19 5.32 22.90 17.39
C ASN A 19 4.14 22.78 16.38
N ALA A 20 2.92 22.93 16.92
CA ALA A 20 1.66 22.81 16.22
C ALA A 20 0.58 23.62 16.96
N GLN A 21 -0.54 23.82 16.32
CA GLN A 21 -1.71 24.44 16.94
C GLN A 21 -2.86 23.44 16.92
N PHE A 22 -3.51 23.24 18.06
CA PHE A 22 -4.74 22.49 18.12
C PHE A 22 -5.83 23.25 18.87
N ASP A 23 -7.06 22.92 18.55
CA ASP A 23 -8.25 23.39 19.24
C ASP A 23 -9.37 22.35 19.15
N PHE A 24 -10.39 22.52 19.93
CA PHE A 24 -11.63 21.74 19.92
C PHE A 24 -12.79 22.63 20.36
N LYS A 25 -13.99 22.33 19.89
CA LYS A 25 -15.18 23.14 20.17
C LYS A 25 -15.71 22.91 21.59
N LYS A 26 -15.68 21.64 22.03
CA LYS A 26 -16.27 21.28 23.33
C LYS A 26 -15.50 20.15 23.99
N LEU A 27 -15.39 20.22 25.31
CA LEU A 27 -14.88 19.15 26.15
C LEU A 27 -16.02 18.64 27.04
N ASN A 28 -16.27 17.34 26.98
CA ASN A 28 -17.25 16.66 27.82
C ASN A 28 -16.57 15.66 28.73
N ILE A 29 -16.96 15.65 29.99
CA ILE A 29 -16.53 14.65 30.98
C ILE A 29 -17.77 13.88 31.43
N SER A 30 -17.76 12.56 31.27
CA SER A 30 -18.83 11.67 31.71
C SER A 30 -18.31 10.65 32.68
N LEU A 31 -18.97 10.52 33.84
CA LEU A 31 -18.62 9.57 34.91
C LEU A 31 -19.46 8.29 34.83
N PHE A 32 -20.54 8.27 34.04
CA PHE A 32 -21.56 7.22 34.10
C PHE A 32 -21.40 6.12 33.06
N ARG A 33 -20.75 6.41 31.92
CA ARG A 33 -20.65 5.43 30.82
C ARG A 33 -19.67 4.29 31.08
N ASN A 34 -18.62 4.53 31.88
CA ASN A 34 -17.53 3.58 32.10
C ASN A 34 -17.09 3.49 33.58
N PHE A 35 -17.96 3.76 34.56
CA PHE A 35 -17.59 3.72 35.99
C PHE A 35 -16.82 2.44 36.36
N PRO A 36 -15.71 2.51 37.08
CA PRO A 36 -15.09 3.66 37.75
C PRO A 36 -14.21 4.57 36.87
N GLN A 37 -14.22 4.42 35.57
CA GLN A 37 -13.48 5.25 34.62
C GLN A 37 -14.31 6.48 34.20
N ALA A 38 -13.66 7.62 34.03
CA ALA A 38 -14.24 8.79 33.37
C ALA A 38 -13.97 8.74 31.88
N SER A 39 -14.93 9.14 31.07
CA SER A 39 -14.72 9.42 29.66
C SER A 39 -14.50 10.91 29.47
N VAL A 40 -13.40 11.30 28.85
CA VAL A 40 -13.13 12.66 28.38
C VAL A 40 -13.27 12.66 26.87
N THR A 41 -14.20 13.46 26.38
CA THR A 41 -14.49 13.58 24.94
C THR A 41 -14.21 14.99 24.47
N LEU A 42 -13.44 15.11 23.39
CA LEU A 42 -13.22 16.34 22.64
C LEU A 42 -14.09 16.27 21.36
N GLU A 43 -14.96 17.28 21.17
CA GLU A 43 -15.80 17.41 19.98
C GLU A 43 -15.20 18.46 19.03
N ASP A 44 -15.23 18.16 17.71
CA ASP A 44 -14.69 19.02 16.64
C ASP A 44 -13.20 19.39 16.89
N PHE A 45 -12.39 18.38 17.15
CA PHE A 45 -10.94 18.52 17.37
C PHE A 45 -10.22 18.77 16.03
N TRP A 46 -9.25 19.68 16.04
CA TRP A 46 -8.32 19.84 14.92
C TRP A 46 -6.90 20.13 15.39
N LEU A 47 -5.94 19.73 14.56
CA LEU A 47 -4.50 19.93 14.74
C LEU A 47 -3.89 20.41 13.43
N LYS A 48 -3.11 21.50 13.47
CA LYS A 48 -2.40 22.09 12.33
C LYS A 48 -0.92 22.22 12.64
N GLY A 49 -0.08 22.08 11.64
CA GLY A 49 1.33 22.46 11.75
C GLY A 49 1.54 23.97 11.84
N THR A 50 2.80 24.36 11.96
CA THR A 50 3.27 25.75 11.95
C THR A 50 4.08 26.04 10.68
N GLY A 51 4.45 27.31 10.43
CA GLY A 51 5.27 27.68 9.28
C GLY A 51 4.63 27.32 7.95
N GLU A 52 5.30 26.50 7.15
CA GLU A 52 4.81 26.07 5.83
C GLU A 52 3.56 25.21 5.92
N PHE A 53 3.36 24.50 7.03
CA PHE A 53 2.19 23.65 7.28
C PHE A 53 1.03 24.39 7.99
N ALA A 54 1.11 25.71 8.18
CA ALA A 54 0.10 26.49 8.90
C ALA A 54 -1.28 26.53 8.21
N ASN A 55 -1.31 26.33 6.89
CA ASN A 55 -2.54 26.28 6.09
C ASN A 55 -3.09 24.86 5.93
N ASP A 56 -2.33 23.82 6.35
CA ASP A 56 -2.69 22.41 6.21
C ASP A 56 -3.14 21.87 7.56
N THR A 57 -4.35 21.32 7.61
CA THR A 57 -4.84 20.64 8.80
C THR A 57 -4.38 19.20 8.76
N LEU A 58 -3.46 18.84 9.66
CA LEU A 58 -2.96 17.47 9.78
C LEU A 58 -4.09 16.51 10.22
N VAL A 59 -4.84 16.89 11.26
CA VAL A 59 -5.94 16.07 11.79
C VAL A 59 -7.16 16.94 12.02
N GLN A 60 -8.31 16.45 11.60
CA GLN A 60 -9.62 16.97 11.98
C GLN A 60 -10.50 15.78 12.39
N ALA A 61 -10.94 15.72 13.62
CA ALA A 61 -11.78 14.65 14.15
C ALA A 61 -13.10 15.18 14.70
N GLY A 62 -14.20 14.52 14.36
CA GLY A 62 -15.51 14.84 14.91
C GLY A 62 -15.54 14.57 16.40
N GLU A 63 -15.00 13.44 16.83
CA GLU A 63 -14.94 13.05 18.24
C GLU A 63 -13.63 12.32 18.57
N VAL A 64 -12.96 12.72 19.64
CA VAL A 64 -11.83 12.02 20.27
C VAL A 64 -12.20 11.76 21.72
N THR A 65 -12.35 10.48 22.08
CA THR A 65 -12.74 10.08 23.44
C THR A 65 -11.65 9.22 24.08
N ALA A 66 -11.21 9.58 25.27
CA ALA A 66 -10.33 8.78 26.14
C ALA A 66 -11.08 8.33 27.40
N ALA A 67 -10.97 7.04 27.74
CA ALA A 67 -11.43 6.52 29.03
C ALA A 67 -10.25 6.53 30.02
N ILE A 68 -10.37 7.28 31.10
CA ILE A 68 -9.33 7.56 32.07
C ILE A 68 -9.76 7.05 33.45
N ASN A 69 -8.88 6.44 34.22
CA ASN A 69 -9.14 6.09 35.60
C ASN A 69 -9.19 7.37 36.43
N LEU A 70 -10.34 7.66 37.03
CA LEU A 70 -10.54 8.87 37.83
C LEU A 70 -9.57 9.02 38.98
N PHE A 71 -9.17 7.92 39.61
CA PHE A 71 -8.24 7.96 40.75
C PHE A 71 -6.82 8.34 40.31
N SER A 72 -6.45 8.08 39.06
CA SER A 72 -5.16 8.51 38.53
C SER A 72 -5.05 10.03 38.32
N LEU A 73 -6.19 10.74 38.24
CA LEU A 73 -6.20 12.20 38.12
C LEU A 73 -5.81 12.92 39.43
N PHE A 74 -5.84 12.22 40.56
CA PHE A 74 -5.58 12.76 41.91
C PHE A 74 -4.29 12.21 42.54
N GLY A 75 -3.52 11.36 41.83
CA GLY A 75 -2.30 10.73 42.30
C GLY A 75 -1.07 11.21 41.51
N ASP A 76 0.12 11.10 42.13
CA ASP A 76 1.41 11.45 41.54
C ASP A 76 1.94 10.39 40.56
N SER A 77 1.14 9.35 40.23
CA SER A 77 1.57 8.17 39.45
C SER A 77 1.26 8.25 37.95
N GLY A 78 0.85 9.41 37.46
CA GLY A 78 0.50 9.62 36.04
C GLY A 78 -0.94 9.22 35.68
N TYR A 79 -1.36 9.53 34.45
CA TYR A 79 -2.73 9.31 33.98
C TYR A 79 -2.87 7.91 33.41
N ASP A 80 -3.83 7.13 33.93
CA ASP A 80 -4.14 5.76 33.50
C ASP A 80 -5.23 5.80 32.41
N ILE A 81 -4.81 5.77 31.13
CA ILE A 81 -5.70 5.76 29.96
C ILE A 81 -5.91 4.30 29.52
N SER A 82 -7.16 3.84 29.51
CA SER A 82 -7.51 2.46 29.19
C SER A 82 -8.08 2.26 27.79
N LYS A 83 -8.77 3.27 27.25
CA LYS A 83 -9.41 3.19 25.93
C LYS A 83 -9.31 4.53 25.21
N ILE A 84 -9.09 4.46 23.90
CA ILE A 84 -9.13 5.63 23.00
C ILE A 84 -10.07 5.31 21.84
N PHE A 85 -10.96 6.25 21.52
CA PHE A 85 -11.86 6.21 20.37
C PHE A 85 -11.67 7.47 19.57
N ILE A 86 -11.52 7.32 18.26
CA ILE A 86 -11.37 8.42 17.31
C ILE A 86 -12.40 8.19 16.22
N GLU A 87 -13.31 9.15 16.03
CA GLU A 87 -14.42 9.00 15.09
C GLU A 87 -14.52 10.20 14.14
N ASP A 88 -14.98 9.94 12.89
CA ASP A 88 -15.21 10.93 11.84
C ASP A 88 -13.98 11.80 11.56
N THR A 89 -12.86 11.15 11.24
CA THR A 89 -11.56 11.81 11.16
C THR A 89 -11.13 12.02 9.72
N LYS A 90 -10.55 13.20 9.46
CA LYS A 90 -9.74 13.48 8.27
C LYS A 90 -8.30 13.68 8.71
N LEU A 91 -7.39 12.88 8.13
CA LEU A 91 -5.97 12.99 8.35
C LEU A 91 -5.28 13.29 7.02
N HIS A 92 -4.47 14.35 6.98
CA HIS A 92 -3.69 14.73 5.80
C HIS A 92 -2.21 14.80 6.16
N ALA A 93 -1.50 13.72 5.87
CA ALA A 93 -0.07 13.58 6.12
C ALA A 93 0.71 14.00 4.87
N ILE A 94 1.64 14.96 5.00
CA ILE A 94 2.41 15.53 3.90
C ILE A 94 3.89 15.42 4.21
N VAL A 95 4.68 14.96 3.22
CA VAL A 95 6.15 15.11 3.17
C VAL A 95 6.50 16.05 2.02
N LEU A 96 7.18 17.13 2.34
CA LEU A 96 7.66 18.11 1.34
C LEU A 96 8.83 17.55 0.52
N PRO A 97 9.18 18.16 -0.63
CA PRO A 97 10.32 17.73 -1.45
C PRO A 97 11.66 17.70 -0.72
N ASP A 98 11.82 18.47 0.35
CA ASP A 98 13.02 18.52 1.20
C ASP A 98 12.99 17.51 2.38
N GLY A 99 11.95 16.67 2.47
CA GLY A 99 11.80 15.61 3.45
C GLY A 99 11.16 16.06 4.78
N ARG A 100 10.81 17.33 4.95
CA ARG A 100 10.06 17.78 6.13
C ARG A 100 8.62 17.26 6.09
N ALA A 101 8.15 16.79 7.24
CA ALA A 101 6.82 16.21 7.37
C ALA A 101 5.93 17.03 8.33
N ASN A 102 4.65 17.17 7.99
CA ASN A 102 3.70 17.95 8.78
C ASN A 102 3.31 17.31 10.12
N TRP A 103 3.67 16.06 10.36
CA TRP A 103 3.48 15.36 11.64
C TRP A 103 4.67 15.49 12.60
N ASN A 104 5.76 16.15 12.20
CA ASN A 104 6.87 16.48 13.09
C ASN A 104 6.49 17.67 13.96
N ILE A 105 5.52 17.43 14.86
CA ILE A 105 4.87 18.45 15.70
C ILE A 105 5.47 18.55 17.12
N MET A 106 6.42 17.72 17.47
CA MET A 106 7.13 17.83 18.75
C MET A 106 8.24 18.86 18.62
N GLU A 107 8.39 19.76 19.62
CA GLU A 107 9.58 20.63 19.67
C GLU A 107 10.83 19.77 19.86
N PRO A 108 11.92 20.04 19.11
CA PRO A 108 13.19 19.36 19.36
C PRO A 108 13.66 19.75 20.76
N ASP A 109 14.00 18.76 21.55
CA ASP A 109 14.53 18.96 22.91
C ASP A 109 15.89 19.67 22.83
N THR A 110 15.88 21.02 22.92
CA THR A 110 17.08 21.86 22.81
C THR A 110 17.96 21.78 24.03
N THR A 111 17.65 20.94 25.03
CA THR A 111 18.44 20.74 26.24
C THR A 111 19.42 19.58 26.18
N ALA A 112 19.49 18.82 25.09
CA ALA A 112 20.53 17.81 24.88
C ALA A 112 21.86 18.45 24.47
N SER A 113 22.51 19.19 25.39
CA SER A 113 23.92 19.49 25.30
C SER A 113 24.71 18.36 25.97
N ALA A 114 25.51 17.69 25.13
CA ALA A 114 26.73 16.95 25.43
C ALA A 114 26.89 16.29 26.82
N GLU A 115 27.00 14.96 26.77
CA GLU A 115 27.76 14.13 27.71
C GLU A 115 27.31 14.07 29.18
N THR A 116 26.50 13.07 29.51
CA THR A 116 26.73 12.27 30.72
C THR A 116 26.03 10.90 30.63
N PRO A 117 26.62 9.81 31.18
CA PRO A 117 26.10 8.48 31.02
C PRO A 117 24.90 8.19 31.92
N ALA A 118 23.97 7.40 31.40
CA ALA A 118 22.97 6.62 32.13
C ALA A 118 22.39 7.28 33.39
N ALA A 119 21.37 8.10 33.22
CA ALA A 119 20.45 8.41 34.32
C ALA A 119 19.05 7.97 33.86
N GLU A 120 18.42 7.21 34.71
CA GLU A 120 17.05 6.73 34.81
C GLU A 120 16.07 7.39 33.85
N GLU A 121 15.41 6.55 33.04
CA GLU A 121 14.24 6.92 32.25
C GLU A 121 13.28 7.76 33.11
N GLU A 122 13.24 9.07 32.91
CA GLU A 122 12.15 9.88 33.42
C GLU A 122 10.87 9.34 32.86
N SER A 123 10.15 8.58 33.66
CA SER A 123 8.88 7.97 33.31
C SER A 123 7.95 9.08 32.84
N SER A 124 7.54 9.03 31.57
CA SER A 124 6.45 9.84 31.03
C SER A 124 5.32 9.94 32.08
N PRO A 125 4.75 11.14 32.33
CA PRO A 125 3.66 11.29 33.30
C PRO A 125 2.40 10.52 32.89
N PHE A 126 2.39 9.92 31.71
CA PHE A 126 1.30 9.11 31.21
C PHE A 126 1.66 7.62 31.32
N LYS A 127 1.06 6.91 32.27
CA LYS A 127 1.03 5.45 32.27
C LYS A 127 -0.13 5.02 31.36
N VAL A 128 0.19 4.71 30.10
CA VAL A 128 -0.80 4.23 29.14
C VAL A 128 -0.98 2.74 29.35
N LYS A 129 -2.07 2.33 30.04
CA LYS A 129 -2.53 0.94 30.13
C LYS A 129 -3.64 0.72 29.11
N LEU A 130 -3.34 1.01 27.85
CA LEU A 130 -4.31 0.95 26.78
C LEU A 130 -4.77 -0.49 26.56
N GLN A 131 -6.06 -0.73 26.69
CA GLN A 131 -6.72 -2.02 26.49
C GLN A 131 -7.48 -2.06 25.17
N ARG A 132 -7.84 -0.89 24.65
CA ARG A 132 -8.61 -0.79 23.42
C ARG A 132 -8.36 0.55 22.72
N PHE A 133 -8.05 0.45 21.44
CA PHE A 133 -7.95 1.59 20.52
C PHE A 133 -8.91 1.36 19.36
N VAL A 134 -9.75 2.35 19.06
CA VAL A 134 -10.76 2.25 18.01
C VAL A 134 -10.71 3.49 17.12
N ILE A 135 -10.66 3.26 15.84
CA ILE A 135 -10.84 4.27 14.79
C ILE A 135 -12.11 3.93 14.04
N LYS A 136 -12.97 4.93 13.79
CA LYS A 136 -14.15 4.79 12.96
C LYS A 136 -14.26 5.92 11.96
N ASN A 137 -14.60 5.57 10.73
CA ASN A 137 -14.88 6.50 9.64
C ASN A 137 -13.73 7.51 9.45
N MET A 138 -12.50 7.02 9.30
CA MET A 138 -11.35 7.88 9.02
C MET A 138 -11.05 7.92 7.52
N ASN A 139 -10.87 9.13 6.99
CA ASN A 139 -10.32 9.37 5.67
C ASN A 139 -8.88 9.87 5.83
N LEU A 140 -7.94 9.22 5.17
CA LEU A 140 -6.53 9.53 5.26
C LEU A 140 -5.95 9.80 3.87
N ILE A 141 -5.27 10.94 3.73
CA ILE A 141 -4.43 11.25 2.57
C ILE A 141 -2.97 11.28 3.05
N TYR A 142 -2.11 10.53 2.37
CA TYR A 142 -0.66 10.58 2.51
C TYR A 142 -0.07 11.09 1.19
N ASP A 143 0.58 12.25 1.22
CA ASP A 143 1.21 12.89 0.06
C ASP A 143 2.71 13.07 0.33
N ASP A 144 3.51 12.13 -0.14
CA ASP A 144 4.96 12.18 -0.07
C ASP A 144 5.53 12.68 -1.39
N GLN A 145 5.82 13.99 -1.42
CA GLN A 145 6.36 14.66 -2.60
C GLN A 145 7.82 14.32 -2.84
N GLN A 146 8.59 13.98 -1.80
CA GLN A 146 9.98 13.54 -1.91
C GLN A 146 10.07 12.14 -2.50
N GLY A 147 9.33 11.19 -1.94
CA GLY A 147 9.26 9.81 -2.40
C GLY A 147 8.35 9.60 -3.61
N LYS A 148 7.61 10.66 -4.04
CA LYS A 148 6.60 10.60 -5.13
C LYS A 148 5.56 9.50 -4.88
N MET A 149 5.15 9.34 -3.63
CA MET A 149 4.12 8.40 -3.19
C MET A 149 2.86 9.15 -2.80
N TYR A 150 1.71 8.60 -3.15
CA TYR A 150 0.41 9.12 -2.77
C TYR A 150 -0.50 7.98 -2.38
N ALA A 151 -1.13 8.10 -1.22
CA ALA A 151 -2.19 7.19 -0.79
C ALA A 151 -3.44 7.96 -0.37
N ASP A 152 -4.60 7.46 -0.79
CA ASP A 152 -5.92 7.96 -0.40
C ASP A 152 -6.73 6.79 0.13
N ILE A 153 -7.02 6.82 1.44
CA ILE A 153 -7.74 5.78 2.17
C ILE A 153 -9.07 6.37 2.64
N GLN A 154 -10.17 5.75 2.26
CA GLN A 154 -11.52 6.21 2.57
C GLN A 154 -12.26 5.22 3.47
N ASP A 155 -12.98 5.76 4.46
CA ASP A 155 -13.81 5.00 5.40
C ASP A 155 -13.01 3.88 6.09
N PHE A 156 -11.85 4.26 6.63
CA PHE A 156 -11.00 3.34 7.40
C PHE A 156 -11.57 3.17 8.80
N ASN A 157 -11.75 1.91 9.17
CA ASN A 157 -12.17 1.47 10.49
C ASN A 157 -11.14 0.51 11.05
N ALA A 158 -10.77 0.65 12.31
CA ALA A 158 -9.84 -0.24 12.97
C ALA A 158 -10.14 -0.42 14.45
N THR A 159 -9.90 -1.61 14.95
CA THR A 159 -9.93 -1.92 16.38
C THR A 159 -8.65 -2.67 16.74
N CYS A 160 -7.96 -2.20 17.78
CA CYS A 160 -6.91 -2.93 18.45
C CYS A 160 -7.35 -3.18 19.89
N ALA A 161 -7.37 -4.42 20.32
CA ALA A 161 -7.75 -4.82 21.68
C ALA A 161 -6.69 -5.75 22.28
N GLY A 162 -6.31 -5.48 23.54
CA GLY A 162 -5.32 -6.25 24.29
C GLY A 162 -4.73 -5.39 25.41
N ASP A 163 -3.90 -5.98 26.27
CA ASP A 163 -3.25 -5.24 27.35
C ASP A 163 -1.90 -4.64 26.87
N LEU A 164 -1.95 -3.43 26.35
CA LEU A 164 -0.75 -2.69 25.91
C LEU A 164 0.11 -2.16 27.06
N GLY A 165 -0.31 -2.38 28.33
CA GLY A 165 0.49 -2.05 29.52
C GLY A 165 1.38 -3.19 29.99
N SER A 166 1.26 -4.38 29.43
CA SER A 166 2.05 -5.56 29.77
C SER A 166 3.22 -5.74 28.79
N GLU A 167 4.36 -6.23 29.27
CA GLU A 167 5.53 -6.51 28.42
C GLU A 167 5.21 -7.53 27.31
N ARG A 168 4.27 -8.44 27.57
CA ARG A 168 3.79 -9.46 26.63
C ARG A 168 2.29 -9.57 26.65
N THR A 169 1.68 -9.53 25.47
CA THR A 169 0.24 -9.59 25.33
C THR A 169 -0.15 -10.16 23.96
N THR A 170 -1.38 -10.67 23.85
CA THR A 170 -1.98 -10.96 22.55
C THR A 170 -2.90 -9.80 22.18
N LEU A 171 -2.61 -9.17 21.04
CA LEU A 171 -3.42 -8.09 20.46
C LEU A 171 -4.35 -8.68 19.41
N LYS A 172 -5.61 -8.29 19.47
CA LYS A 172 -6.60 -8.54 18.42
C LYS A 172 -6.72 -7.29 17.57
N LEU A 173 -6.40 -7.41 16.30
CA LEU A 173 -6.45 -6.33 15.33
C LEU A 173 -7.50 -6.64 14.27
N GLU A 174 -8.44 -5.74 14.11
CA GLU A 174 -9.40 -5.74 13.01
C GLU A 174 -9.28 -4.40 12.29
N ALA A 175 -9.13 -4.43 10.99
CA ALA A 175 -9.04 -3.21 10.19
C ALA A 175 -9.71 -3.41 8.85
N GLU A 176 -10.39 -2.38 8.36
CA GLU A 176 -10.99 -2.38 7.03
C GLU A 176 -11.00 -0.98 6.42
N THR A 177 -10.95 -0.92 5.10
CA THR A 177 -11.21 0.31 4.34
C THR A 177 -12.05 0.02 3.11
N LYS A 178 -12.97 0.92 2.78
CA LYS A 178 -13.78 0.78 1.57
C LYS A 178 -13.03 1.08 0.30
N SER A 179 -12.05 1.97 0.36
CA SER A 179 -11.31 2.39 -0.81
C SER A 179 -9.89 2.79 -0.43
N LEU A 180 -8.91 2.13 -1.04
CA LEU A 180 -7.52 2.52 -1.04
C LEU A 180 -7.08 2.79 -2.47
N THR A 181 -6.61 4.00 -2.74
CA THR A 181 -5.87 4.32 -3.95
C THR A 181 -4.40 4.55 -3.57
N TYR A 182 -3.49 3.84 -4.23
CA TYR A 182 -2.05 4.01 -4.03
C TYR A 182 -1.36 4.30 -5.35
N LYS A 183 -0.57 5.37 -5.40
CA LYS A 183 0.23 5.77 -6.57
C LYS A 183 1.69 5.91 -6.20
N MET A 184 2.57 5.53 -7.09
CA MET A 184 4.01 5.76 -6.99
C MET A 184 4.53 6.26 -8.34
N ASN A 185 5.30 7.35 -8.34
CA ASN A 185 5.73 8.05 -9.55
C ASN A 185 4.58 8.40 -10.52
N GLY A 186 3.39 8.71 -9.97
CA GLY A 186 2.18 9.01 -10.74
C GLY A 186 1.42 7.78 -11.27
N ILE A 187 1.98 6.59 -11.17
CA ILE A 187 1.34 5.33 -11.62
C ILE A 187 0.45 4.77 -10.51
N PRO A 188 -0.86 4.58 -10.73
CA PRO A 188 -1.76 3.98 -9.77
C PRO A 188 -1.56 2.45 -9.72
N PHE A 189 -0.89 1.95 -8.68
CA PHE A 189 -0.73 0.52 -8.41
C PHE A 189 -2.02 -0.09 -7.83
N LEU A 190 -2.72 0.66 -6.98
CA LEU A 190 -4.05 0.31 -6.50
C LEU A 190 -5.01 1.46 -6.81
N ALA A 191 -6.22 1.13 -7.25
CA ALA A 191 -7.28 2.11 -7.48
C ALA A 191 -8.58 1.60 -6.87
N ASN A 192 -9.06 2.33 -5.86
CA ASN A 192 -10.29 2.02 -5.13
C ASN A 192 -10.33 0.58 -4.60
N ALA A 193 -9.19 0.05 -4.14
CA ALA A 193 -9.10 -1.29 -3.58
C ALA A 193 -9.77 -1.36 -2.21
N ASN A 194 -10.57 -2.40 -1.98
CA ASN A 194 -11.09 -2.72 -0.66
C ASN A 194 -10.08 -3.59 0.08
N ILE A 195 -9.74 -3.23 1.32
CA ILE A 195 -8.83 -4.00 2.16
C ILE A 195 -9.49 -4.30 3.49
N SER A 196 -9.34 -5.53 3.98
CA SER A 196 -9.61 -5.87 5.37
C SER A 196 -8.53 -6.78 5.93
N ALA A 197 -8.33 -6.71 7.25
CA ALA A 197 -7.39 -7.53 7.98
C ALA A 197 -7.99 -7.94 9.33
N GLU A 198 -7.88 -9.21 9.66
CA GLU A 198 -8.19 -9.78 10.97
C GLU A 198 -6.93 -10.47 11.46
N MET A 199 -6.38 -10.03 12.58
CA MET A 199 -5.07 -10.48 13.05
C MET A 199 -5.05 -10.74 14.54
N ASP A 200 -4.57 -11.90 14.94
CA ASP A 200 -4.11 -12.16 16.31
C ASP A 200 -2.59 -12.01 16.34
N VAL A 201 -2.08 -11.11 17.17
CA VAL A 201 -0.66 -10.76 17.23
C VAL A 201 -0.13 -10.98 18.64
N ASP A 202 0.81 -11.91 18.81
CA ASP A 202 1.56 -12.03 20.05
C ASP A 202 2.64 -10.92 20.08
N ALA A 203 2.41 -9.91 20.91
CA ALA A 203 3.28 -8.75 21.05
C ALA A 203 4.21 -8.92 22.26
N ASP A 204 5.51 -8.88 22.02
CA ASP A 204 6.56 -8.68 23.01
C ASP A 204 6.96 -7.20 22.96
N LEU A 205 6.28 -6.39 23.78
CA LEU A 205 6.41 -4.93 23.76
C LEU A 205 7.76 -4.47 24.31
N ALA A 206 8.37 -5.26 25.19
CA ALA A 206 9.71 -4.97 25.71
C ALA A 206 10.80 -5.05 24.61
N ASN A 207 10.60 -5.91 23.61
CA ASN A 207 11.53 -6.11 22.49
C ASN A 207 10.98 -5.56 21.16
N ASN A 208 9.84 -4.87 21.19
CA ASN A 208 9.13 -4.37 20.00
C ASN A 208 8.95 -5.45 18.91
N LYS A 209 8.70 -6.71 19.35
CA LYS A 209 8.55 -7.85 18.46
C LYS A 209 7.09 -8.34 18.42
N TYR A 210 6.57 -8.47 17.22
CA TYR A 210 5.18 -8.81 16.92
C TYR A 210 5.14 -10.10 16.09
N THR A 211 4.56 -11.15 16.67
CA THR A 211 4.41 -12.46 15.99
C THR A 211 2.98 -12.63 15.53
N LEU A 212 2.81 -12.83 14.23
CA LEU A 212 1.52 -12.99 13.56
C LEU A 212 1.10 -14.46 13.61
N LYS A 213 -0.15 -14.72 13.97
CA LYS A 213 -0.73 -16.06 14.01
C LYS A 213 -2.17 -16.02 13.51
N ASP A 214 -2.57 -17.05 12.77
CA ASP A 214 -3.96 -17.25 12.30
C ASP A 214 -4.59 -15.99 11.68
N ASN A 215 -3.80 -15.29 10.86
CA ASN A 215 -4.17 -14.00 10.34
C ASN A 215 -4.74 -14.11 8.93
N THR A 216 -5.70 -13.24 8.63
CA THR A 216 -6.32 -13.14 7.32
C THR A 216 -6.26 -11.70 6.84
N ILE A 217 -5.73 -11.53 5.63
CA ILE A 217 -5.78 -10.26 4.91
C ILE A 217 -6.60 -10.48 3.64
N ARG A 218 -7.47 -9.52 3.33
CA ARG A 218 -8.21 -9.49 2.06
C ARG A 218 -7.85 -8.23 1.30
N LEU A 219 -7.59 -8.38 0.02
CA LEU A 219 -7.44 -7.30 -0.95
C LEU A 219 -8.46 -7.54 -2.07
N ASN A 220 -9.49 -6.72 -2.13
CA ASN A 220 -10.65 -6.97 -2.98
C ASN A 220 -11.24 -8.37 -2.69
N ALA A 221 -11.26 -9.25 -3.67
CA ALA A 221 -11.73 -10.63 -3.52
C ALA A 221 -10.62 -11.63 -3.14
N ILE A 222 -9.34 -11.20 -3.13
CA ILE A 222 -8.21 -12.06 -2.78
C ILE A 222 -8.09 -12.17 -1.27
N GLN A 223 -8.08 -13.38 -0.76
CA GLN A 223 -7.80 -13.68 0.64
C GLN A 223 -6.43 -14.36 0.76
N ALA A 224 -5.61 -13.86 1.67
CA ALA A 224 -4.30 -14.41 1.99
C ALA A 224 -4.15 -14.64 3.50
N GLY A 225 -3.43 -15.68 3.87
CA GLY A 225 -2.88 -15.84 5.22
C GLY A 225 -1.49 -15.21 5.30
N ILE A 226 -1.17 -14.59 6.43
CA ILE A 226 0.16 -14.05 6.71
C ILE A 226 0.65 -14.60 8.04
N ASP A 227 1.85 -15.19 8.04
CA ASP A 227 2.50 -15.76 9.21
C ASP A 227 3.89 -15.19 9.39
N GLY A 228 4.43 -15.30 10.60
CA GLY A 228 5.78 -14.88 10.89
C GLY A 228 5.87 -13.81 11.96
N TRP A 229 6.89 -12.97 11.88
CA TRP A 229 7.12 -11.92 12.86
C TRP A 229 7.80 -10.70 12.27
N VAL A 230 7.60 -9.55 12.95
CA VAL A 230 8.28 -8.27 12.70
C VAL A 230 8.83 -7.76 14.03
N ALA A 231 10.05 -7.21 14.02
CA ALA A 231 10.65 -6.51 15.15
C ALA A 231 11.10 -5.10 14.74
N LEU A 232 10.57 -4.11 15.42
CA LEU A 232 10.87 -2.69 15.17
C LEU A 232 12.10 -2.30 15.97
N LYS A 233 13.20 -1.98 15.27
CA LYS A 233 14.50 -1.57 15.85
C LYS A 233 14.91 -0.25 15.22
N ASP A 234 14.25 0.83 15.60
CA ASP A 234 14.45 2.15 14.99
C ASP A 234 15.95 2.47 14.71
N PRO A 235 16.30 2.79 13.43
CA PRO A 235 15.46 2.91 12.22
C PRO A 235 15.25 1.60 11.42
N ALA A 236 15.73 0.46 11.91
CA ALA A 236 15.67 -0.83 11.22
C ALA A 236 14.38 -1.61 11.53
N ILE A 237 13.93 -2.41 10.58
CA ILE A 237 12.82 -3.36 10.79
C ILE A 237 13.32 -4.76 10.42
N ASP A 238 13.43 -5.64 11.42
CA ASP A 238 13.71 -7.05 11.17
C ASP A 238 12.41 -7.82 10.94
N MET A 239 12.43 -8.78 10.02
CA MET A 239 11.25 -9.56 9.72
C MET A 239 11.56 -10.98 9.24
N ASP A 240 10.61 -11.89 9.46
CA ASP A 240 10.52 -13.21 8.81
C ASP A 240 9.04 -13.46 8.57
N LEU A 241 8.56 -13.13 7.37
CA LEU A 241 7.16 -13.12 6.99
C LEU A 241 6.90 -14.11 5.85
N LYS A 242 5.74 -14.72 5.87
CA LYS A 242 5.27 -15.62 4.84
C LYS A 242 3.80 -15.33 4.55
N LEU A 243 3.49 -15.07 3.28
CA LEU A 243 2.14 -14.87 2.77
C LEU A 243 1.77 -16.01 1.86
N ASN A 244 0.60 -16.57 2.03
CA ASN A 244 0.07 -17.62 1.18
C ASN A 244 -1.38 -17.30 0.83
N THR A 245 -1.73 -17.52 -0.44
CA THR A 245 -3.12 -17.59 -0.87
C THR A 245 -3.54 -19.04 -1.06
N ASN A 246 -4.82 -19.33 -0.84
CA ASN A 246 -5.43 -20.53 -1.40
C ASN A 246 -5.63 -20.31 -2.91
N ASP A 247 -6.16 -21.33 -3.60
CA ASP A 247 -6.57 -21.16 -5.00
C ASP A 247 -7.58 -20.00 -5.10
N ILE A 248 -7.19 -18.97 -5.82
CA ILE A 248 -8.00 -17.79 -6.11
C ILE A 248 -8.45 -17.84 -7.55
N GLY A 249 -9.59 -17.27 -7.87
CA GLY A 249 -10.06 -17.18 -9.25
C GLY A 249 -9.17 -16.24 -10.07
N PHE A 250 -9.09 -16.46 -11.35
CA PHE A 250 -8.30 -15.62 -12.24
C PHE A 250 -8.81 -14.16 -12.30
N LYS A 251 -10.11 -13.94 -12.09
CA LYS A 251 -10.69 -12.58 -12.04
C LYS A 251 -10.09 -11.75 -10.90
N GLU A 252 -9.88 -12.37 -9.76
CA GLU A 252 -9.32 -11.72 -8.58
C GLU A 252 -7.88 -11.30 -8.84
N ILE A 253 -7.08 -12.13 -9.54
CA ILE A 253 -5.71 -11.76 -9.96
C ILE A 253 -5.71 -10.56 -10.91
N LEU A 254 -6.67 -10.46 -11.83
CA LEU A 254 -6.78 -9.32 -12.74
C LEU A 254 -6.99 -7.99 -11.97
N SER A 255 -7.57 -8.05 -10.78
CA SER A 255 -7.74 -6.86 -9.92
C SER A 255 -6.42 -6.29 -9.36
N LEU A 256 -5.32 -7.04 -9.43
CA LEU A 256 -3.98 -6.59 -9.05
C LEU A 256 -3.27 -5.81 -10.17
N ILE A 257 -3.79 -5.87 -11.41
CA ILE A 257 -3.23 -5.12 -12.52
C ILE A 257 -3.50 -3.62 -12.27
N PRO A 258 -2.46 -2.75 -12.35
CA PRO A 258 -2.65 -1.32 -12.18
C PRO A 258 -3.76 -0.77 -13.05
N ALA A 259 -4.58 0.11 -12.50
CA ALA A 259 -5.82 0.60 -13.14
C ALA A 259 -5.62 1.25 -14.51
N ILE A 260 -4.40 1.77 -14.77
CA ILE A 260 -4.09 2.36 -16.08
C ILE A 260 -4.08 1.34 -17.23
N TYR A 261 -3.88 0.05 -16.89
CA TYR A 261 -3.88 -1.06 -17.85
C TYR A 261 -5.18 -1.86 -17.82
N ALA A 262 -6.10 -1.53 -16.90
CA ALA A 262 -7.29 -2.31 -16.61
C ALA A 262 -8.56 -1.48 -16.84
N THR A 263 -9.07 -1.49 -18.06
CA THR A 263 -10.39 -0.92 -18.36
C THR A 263 -11.46 -2.01 -18.17
N GLU A 264 -12.39 -1.80 -17.19
CA GLU A 264 -13.62 -2.56 -17.01
C GLU A 264 -13.50 -4.09 -16.86
N PHE A 265 -12.58 -4.58 -16.03
CA PHE A 265 -12.53 -6.02 -15.71
C PHE A 265 -13.77 -6.56 -14.98
N SER A 266 -14.62 -5.69 -14.43
CA SER A 266 -15.82 -6.10 -13.70
C SER A 266 -16.80 -6.91 -14.55
N SER A 267 -16.90 -6.60 -15.83
CA SER A 267 -17.80 -7.26 -16.77
C SER A 267 -17.27 -8.57 -17.37
N LEU A 268 -15.98 -8.89 -17.14
CA LEU A 268 -15.34 -10.07 -17.73
C LEU A 268 -15.98 -11.38 -17.25
N LYS A 269 -16.21 -12.29 -18.20
CA LYS A 269 -16.34 -13.71 -17.91
C LYS A 269 -14.96 -14.31 -17.83
N THR A 270 -14.63 -14.97 -16.73
CA THR A 270 -13.34 -15.57 -16.45
C THR A 270 -13.51 -16.98 -15.91
N ASP A 271 -12.50 -17.80 -16.11
CA ASP A 271 -12.35 -19.12 -15.49
C ASP A 271 -10.86 -19.36 -15.24
N GLY A 272 -10.53 -20.39 -14.47
CA GLY A 272 -9.17 -20.73 -14.09
C GLY A 272 -8.81 -20.30 -12.68
N THR A 273 -7.70 -20.84 -12.18
CA THR A 273 -7.22 -20.63 -10.82
C THR A 273 -5.84 -20.00 -10.81
N ALA A 274 -5.55 -19.32 -9.73
CA ALA A 274 -4.23 -18.77 -9.48
C ALA A 274 -3.82 -18.97 -8.02
N THR A 275 -2.51 -18.99 -7.78
CA THR A 275 -1.90 -18.96 -6.44
C THR A 275 -0.85 -17.87 -6.38
N LEU A 276 -0.75 -17.20 -5.23
CA LEU A 276 0.27 -16.22 -4.94
C LEU A 276 0.90 -16.55 -3.57
N ASN A 277 2.20 -16.78 -3.56
CA ASN A 277 2.96 -17.01 -2.33
C ASN A 277 4.10 -15.99 -2.26
N ALA A 278 4.35 -15.46 -1.07
CA ALA A 278 5.46 -14.56 -0.87
C ALA A 278 6.17 -14.82 0.46
N THR A 279 7.47 -14.56 0.50
CA THR A 279 8.27 -14.56 1.71
C THR A 279 9.13 -13.31 1.78
N ALA A 280 9.38 -12.81 2.99
CA ALA A 280 10.32 -11.73 3.23
C ALA A 280 11.10 -12.03 4.51
N LYS A 281 12.43 -12.06 4.45
CA LYS A 281 13.28 -12.42 5.59
C LYS A 281 14.56 -11.58 5.64
N GLY A 282 14.80 -10.96 6.76
CA GLY A 282 15.98 -10.12 6.98
C GLY A 282 15.60 -8.75 7.53
N THR A 283 16.44 -7.76 7.24
CA THR A 283 16.33 -6.41 7.77
C THR A 283 15.99 -5.42 6.65
N LEU A 284 15.00 -4.58 6.87
CA LEU A 284 14.72 -3.39 6.10
C LEU A 284 15.38 -2.20 6.79
N LEU A 285 16.31 -1.51 6.08
CA LEU A 285 17.00 -0.33 6.61
C LEU A 285 17.39 0.61 5.47
N GLY A 286 16.76 1.78 5.38
CA GLY A 286 16.96 2.70 4.27
C GLY A 286 16.74 1.98 2.92
N ASP A 287 17.74 2.01 2.04
CA ASP A 287 17.69 1.36 0.72
C ASP A 287 17.98 -0.16 0.76
N THR A 288 18.31 -0.71 1.94
CA THR A 288 18.55 -2.13 2.12
C THR A 288 17.24 -2.86 2.33
N VAL A 289 16.91 -3.79 1.43
CA VAL A 289 15.70 -4.62 1.52
C VAL A 289 16.00 -6.01 2.12
N PRO A 290 15.05 -6.65 2.81
CA PRO A 290 15.17 -8.06 3.20
C PRO A 290 15.25 -8.95 1.96
N ALA A 291 15.77 -10.17 2.12
CA ALA A 291 15.59 -11.19 1.10
C ALA A 291 14.10 -11.46 0.91
N PHE A 292 13.61 -11.49 -0.33
CA PHE A 292 12.24 -11.83 -0.62
C PHE A 292 12.09 -12.74 -1.83
N ASN A 293 10.99 -13.46 -1.84
CA ASN A 293 10.57 -14.29 -2.97
C ASN A 293 9.06 -14.16 -3.14
N VAL A 294 8.60 -13.97 -4.37
CA VAL A 294 7.19 -13.93 -4.75
C VAL A 294 6.97 -14.89 -5.89
N ASP A 295 6.13 -15.92 -5.69
CA ASP A 295 5.75 -16.91 -6.66
C ASP A 295 4.28 -16.73 -7.04
N MET A 296 4.01 -16.60 -8.33
CA MET A 296 2.66 -16.55 -8.89
C MET A 296 2.47 -17.65 -9.93
N GLN A 297 1.40 -18.41 -9.78
CA GLN A 297 0.99 -19.39 -10.79
C GLN A 297 -0.45 -19.12 -11.22
N VAL A 298 -0.70 -19.11 -12.52
CA VAL A 298 -2.04 -19.11 -13.13
C VAL A 298 -2.16 -20.38 -13.96
N LYS A 299 -3.27 -21.11 -13.81
CA LYS A 299 -3.48 -22.39 -14.47
C LYS A 299 -4.76 -22.38 -15.29
N ASN A 300 -4.60 -22.67 -16.58
CA ASN A 300 -5.69 -22.87 -17.54
C ASN A 300 -6.76 -21.78 -17.45
N ALA A 301 -6.33 -20.54 -17.30
CA ALA A 301 -7.25 -19.43 -17.16
C ALA A 301 -7.80 -18.97 -18.52
N MET A 302 -8.94 -18.29 -18.47
CA MET A 302 -9.56 -17.66 -19.64
C MET A 302 -10.24 -16.36 -19.24
N PHE A 303 -10.34 -15.46 -20.18
CA PHE A 303 -11.23 -14.32 -20.09
C PHE A 303 -11.94 -14.01 -21.39
N ARG A 304 -13.13 -13.43 -21.30
CA ARG A 304 -13.92 -12.95 -22.41
C ARG A 304 -14.78 -11.76 -22.00
N TYR A 305 -14.78 -10.73 -22.79
CA TYR A 305 -15.75 -9.65 -22.68
C TYR A 305 -17.10 -10.11 -23.21
N PRO A 306 -18.21 -9.92 -22.47
CA PRO A 306 -19.54 -10.41 -22.89
C PRO A 306 -19.99 -9.86 -24.24
N ALA A 307 -19.60 -8.62 -24.57
CA ALA A 307 -19.94 -7.95 -25.81
C ALA A 307 -19.08 -8.38 -27.02
N LEU A 308 -18.00 -9.15 -26.80
CA LEU A 308 -17.07 -9.53 -27.84
C LEU A 308 -17.24 -11.01 -28.24
N PRO A 309 -17.01 -11.34 -29.52
CA PRO A 309 -17.29 -12.68 -30.04
C PRO A 309 -16.31 -13.75 -29.57
N ALA A 310 -15.10 -13.39 -29.26
CA ALA A 310 -14.02 -14.31 -28.85
C ALA A 310 -13.44 -13.98 -27.48
N GLY A 311 -12.57 -14.82 -26.96
CA GLY A 311 -11.84 -14.66 -25.73
C GLY A 311 -10.39 -15.11 -25.85
N VAL A 312 -9.66 -14.98 -24.76
CA VAL A 312 -8.34 -15.56 -24.60
C VAL A 312 -8.47 -16.72 -23.64
N ASP A 313 -7.95 -17.88 -23.99
CA ASP A 313 -8.03 -19.10 -23.19
C ASP A 313 -6.67 -19.80 -23.07
N GLN A 314 -6.63 -20.89 -22.30
CA GLN A 314 -5.43 -21.65 -22.00
C GLN A 314 -4.29 -20.75 -21.46
N ILE A 315 -4.66 -19.73 -20.69
CA ILE A 315 -3.70 -18.83 -20.07
C ILE A 315 -3.00 -19.58 -18.95
N ASN A 316 -1.68 -19.73 -19.08
CA ASN A 316 -0.85 -20.27 -18.02
C ASN A 316 0.30 -19.29 -17.77
N ILE A 317 0.52 -18.97 -16.49
CA ILE A 317 1.57 -18.07 -16.06
C ILE A 317 2.30 -18.76 -14.91
N ASN A 318 3.62 -18.79 -15.00
CA ASN A 318 4.49 -19.12 -13.89
C ASN A 318 5.52 -17.99 -13.77
N ALA A 319 5.40 -17.19 -12.72
CA ALA A 319 6.23 -16.01 -12.51
C ALA A 319 6.86 -16.04 -11.12
N ASN A 320 8.15 -15.78 -11.06
CA ASN A 320 8.92 -15.65 -9.83
C ASN A 320 9.63 -14.31 -9.81
N VAL A 321 9.53 -13.59 -8.68
CA VAL A 321 10.29 -12.37 -8.41
C VAL A 321 11.05 -12.59 -7.12
N GLN A 322 12.38 -12.47 -7.15
CA GLN A 322 13.20 -12.71 -5.98
C GLN A 322 14.33 -11.70 -5.83
N ASN A 323 14.70 -11.47 -4.58
CA ASN A 323 15.85 -10.67 -4.20
C ASN A 323 16.60 -11.39 -3.06
N PRO A 324 17.91 -11.55 -3.13
CA PRO A 324 18.70 -12.22 -2.07
C PRO A 324 18.84 -11.39 -0.78
N GLY A 325 18.35 -10.16 -0.78
CA GLY A 325 18.54 -9.16 0.27
C GLY A 325 19.65 -8.15 -0.08
N GLY A 326 19.58 -6.98 0.54
CA GLY A 326 20.50 -5.89 0.28
C GLY A 326 19.95 -4.86 -0.71
N ASN A 327 20.61 -4.67 -1.84
CA ASN A 327 20.16 -3.69 -2.83
C ASN A 327 18.95 -4.22 -3.60
N ILE A 328 17.93 -3.35 -3.76
CA ILE A 328 16.70 -3.69 -4.52
C ILE A 328 17.03 -4.08 -5.99
N ASP A 329 18.10 -3.56 -6.54
CA ASP A 329 18.53 -3.85 -7.93
C ASP A 329 19.11 -5.27 -8.12
N LEU A 330 19.35 -6.02 -7.02
CA LEU A 330 19.64 -7.44 -7.09
C LEU A 330 18.41 -8.31 -7.39
N THR A 331 17.25 -7.68 -7.56
CA THR A 331 16.01 -8.36 -7.91
C THR A 331 16.13 -9.03 -9.28
N THR A 332 15.60 -10.23 -9.37
CA THR A 332 15.40 -10.96 -10.62
C THR A 332 13.92 -11.25 -10.83
N VAL A 333 13.49 -11.21 -12.09
CA VAL A 333 12.15 -11.57 -12.51
C VAL A 333 12.27 -12.71 -13.51
N ASP A 334 11.62 -13.84 -13.23
CA ASP A 334 11.56 -15.00 -14.11
C ASP A 334 10.10 -15.32 -14.44
N ILE A 335 9.76 -15.28 -15.72
CA ILE A 335 8.44 -15.65 -16.24
C ILE A 335 8.66 -16.85 -17.16
N ASN A 336 8.22 -18.05 -16.71
CA ASN A 336 8.42 -19.26 -17.47
C ASN A 336 7.37 -20.36 -17.13
N PRO A 337 6.37 -20.57 -17.99
CA PRO A 337 6.01 -19.77 -19.15
C PRO A 337 5.01 -18.64 -18.84
N PHE A 338 4.80 -17.75 -19.79
CA PHE A 338 3.55 -17.07 -20.04
C PHE A 338 3.00 -17.59 -21.37
N SER A 339 1.93 -18.33 -21.34
CA SER A 339 1.31 -18.90 -22.55
C SER A 339 -0.20 -18.65 -22.57
N PHE A 340 -0.72 -18.51 -23.74
CA PHE A 340 -2.16 -18.35 -23.97
C PHE A 340 -2.55 -18.76 -25.39
N ARG A 341 -3.86 -18.85 -25.63
CA ARG A 341 -4.43 -19.03 -26.96
C ARG A 341 -5.36 -17.87 -27.29
N LEU A 342 -5.05 -17.14 -28.35
CA LEU A 342 -5.83 -16.02 -28.87
C LEU A 342 -6.56 -16.45 -30.14
N ALA A 343 -7.90 -16.49 -30.08
CA ALA A 343 -8.75 -16.92 -31.20
C ALA A 343 -8.26 -18.23 -31.85
N GLY A 344 -7.83 -19.20 -31.05
CA GLY A 344 -7.38 -20.49 -31.51
C GLY A 344 -5.87 -20.61 -31.79
N ASN A 345 -5.14 -19.49 -31.88
CA ASN A 345 -3.69 -19.50 -32.13
C ASN A 345 -2.91 -19.49 -30.80
N PRO A 346 -2.01 -20.47 -30.58
CA PRO A 346 -1.18 -20.51 -29.39
C PRO A 346 -0.05 -19.48 -29.50
N PHE A 347 0.26 -18.87 -28.36
CA PHE A 347 1.41 -17.99 -28.16
C PHE A 347 2.07 -18.27 -26.82
N SER A 348 3.39 -18.24 -26.78
CA SER A 348 4.15 -18.39 -25.55
C SER A 348 5.30 -17.41 -25.48
N LEU A 349 5.60 -16.96 -24.25
CA LEU A 349 6.70 -16.07 -23.93
C LEU A 349 7.40 -16.58 -22.69
N THR A 350 8.74 -16.54 -22.68
CA THR A 350 9.52 -16.59 -21.46
C THR A 350 10.32 -15.31 -21.31
N ALA A 351 10.50 -14.84 -20.09
CA ALA A 351 11.28 -13.64 -19.83
C ALA A 351 12.09 -13.79 -18.55
N TYR A 352 13.37 -13.46 -18.61
CA TYR A 352 14.23 -13.35 -17.45
C TYR A 352 14.87 -11.99 -17.41
N VAL A 353 14.70 -11.27 -16.28
CA VAL A 353 15.20 -9.90 -16.12
C VAL A 353 16.02 -9.81 -14.85
N LYS A 354 17.21 -9.20 -14.95
CA LYS A 354 18.05 -8.76 -13.84
C LYS A 354 18.08 -7.24 -13.76
N THR A 355 18.48 -6.71 -12.63
CA THR A 355 18.63 -5.25 -12.41
C THR A 355 17.43 -4.43 -12.90
N PRO A 356 16.18 -4.81 -12.49
CA PRO A 356 14.96 -4.24 -13.09
C PRO A 356 14.74 -2.77 -12.76
N VAL A 357 15.46 -2.23 -11.77
CA VAL A 357 15.26 -0.85 -11.28
C VAL A 357 16.20 0.13 -12.00
N SER A 358 17.49 -0.20 -12.11
CA SER A 358 18.48 0.71 -12.70
C SER A 358 18.54 0.63 -14.22
N ASP A 359 18.78 -0.57 -14.76
CA ASP A 359 18.88 -0.83 -16.20
C ASP A 359 18.60 -2.31 -16.48
N PRO A 360 17.34 -2.65 -16.82
CA PRO A 360 16.92 -4.02 -17.03
C PRO A 360 17.80 -4.77 -18.03
N ASP A 361 18.51 -5.80 -17.55
CA ASP A 361 19.24 -6.78 -18.35
C ASP A 361 18.28 -7.95 -18.59
N PHE A 362 17.79 -8.10 -19.81
CA PHE A 362 16.70 -9.00 -20.14
C PHE A 362 17.11 -10.12 -21.11
N LYS A 363 16.46 -11.25 -20.96
CA LYS A 363 16.39 -12.33 -21.96
C LYS A 363 14.92 -12.69 -22.17
N VAL A 364 14.45 -12.62 -23.41
CA VAL A 364 13.08 -12.93 -23.81
C VAL A 364 13.10 -13.94 -24.94
N GLU A 365 12.22 -14.93 -24.86
CA GLU A 365 11.92 -15.87 -25.93
C GLU A 365 10.44 -15.80 -26.24
N ALA A 366 10.07 -15.64 -27.51
CA ALA A 366 8.68 -15.57 -27.95
C ALA A 366 8.43 -16.55 -29.10
N LYS A 367 7.33 -17.31 -29.00
CA LYS A 367 6.94 -18.28 -30.01
C LYS A 367 5.43 -18.33 -30.21
N GLY A 368 5.00 -18.21 -31.45
CA GLY A 368 3.60 -18.36 -31.84
C GLY A 368 3.13 -17.30 -32.81
N ILE A 369 1.85 -17.36 -33.12
CA ILE A 369 1.21 -16.47 -34.09
C ILE A 369 0.21 -15.58 -33.37
N LEU A 370 0.38 -14.26 -33.54
CA LEU A 370 -0.56 -13.24 -33.08
C LEU A 370 -1.23 -12.58 -34.28
N ASN A 371 -2.52 -12.85 -34.48
CA ASN A 371 -3.33 -12.13 -35.46
C ASN A 371 -3.89 -10.87 -34.75
N LEU A 372 -3.35 -9.70 -35.10
CA LEU A 372 -3.72 -8.43 -34.47
C LEU A 372 -5.15 -8.03 -34.79
N GLY A 373 -5.67 -8.39 -35.96
CA GLY A 373 -7.08 -8.17 -36.31
C GLY A 373 -8.06 -8.94 -35.42
N MET A 374 -7.56 -9.98 -34.72
CA MET A 374 -8.39 -10.74 -33.76
C MET A 374 -8.41 -10.07 -32.38
N ILE A 375 -7.48 -9.15 -32.08
CA ILE A 375 -7.43 -8.48 -30.76
C ILE A 375 -8.72 -7.73 -30.49
N LYS A 376 -9.28 -7.04 -31.48
CA LYS A 376 -10.57 -6.35 -31.35
C LYS A 376 -11.76 -7.27 -31.03
N GLN A 377 -11.60 -8.57 -31.31
CA GLN A 377 -12.63 -9.56 -31.00
C GLN A 377 -12.57 -10.06 -29.55
N VAL A 378 -11.47 -9.83 -28.87
CA VAL A 378 -11.21 -10.31 -27.50
C VAL A 378 -11.01 -9.17 -26.49
N TYR A 379 -10.64 -7.96 -26.97
CA TYR A 379 -10.38 -6.78 -26.14
C TYR A 379 -10.99 -5.52 -26.77
N PRO A 380 -11.65 -4.66 -26.00
CA PRO A 380 -12.22 -3.41 -26.50
C PRO A 380 -11.12 -2.37 -26.77
N LEU A 381 -10.78 -2.18 -28.04
CA LEU A 381 -9.74 -1.24 -28.47
C LEU A 381 -10.23 0.22 -28.62
N GLY A 382 -11.51 0.49 -28.34
CA GLY A 382 -12.11 1.80 -28.61
C GLY A 382 -12.01 2.13 -30.10
N ASP A 383 -11.47 3.30 -30.42
CA ASP A 383 -11.34 3.82 -31.79
C ASP A 383 -10.08 3.34 -32.54
N MET A 384 -9.28 2.46 -31.90
CA MET A 384 -8.08 1.90 -32.50
C MET A 384 -8.40 0.63 -33.31
N GLU A 385 -7.96 0.57 -34.54
CA GLU A 385 -7.95 -0.63 -35.37
C GLU A 385 -6.53 -1.15 -35.56
N LEU A 386 -6.34 -2.42 -35.21
CA LEU A 386 -5.12 -3.17 -35.45
C LEU A 386 -5.39 -4.27 -36.45
N ASN A 387 -4.58 -4.39 -37.48
CA ASN A 387 -4.60 -5.51 -38.42
C ASN A 387 -3.20 -6.03 -38.67
N GLY A 388 -3.14 -7.24 -39.23
CA GLY A 388 -1.90 -7.92 -39.54
C GLY A 388 -1.62 -9.12 -38.65
N THR A 389 -0.55 -9.80 -38.95
CA THR A 389 -0.13 -11.01 -38.26
C THR A 389 1.34 -10.88 -37.87
N ILE A 390 1.64 -11.23 -36.62
CA ILE A 390 3.00 -11.43 -36.13
C ILE A 390 3.21 -12.92 -35.98
N ASP A 391 4.18 -13.48 -36.69
CA ASP A 391 4.67 -14.84 -36.52
C ASP A 391 6.05 -14.78 -35.91
N ALA A 392 6.17 -15.23 -34.67
CA ALA A 392 7.38 -15.13 -33.87
C ALA A 392 7.95 -16.53 -33.54
N ASP A 393 9.22 -16.72 -33.79
CA ASP A 393 10.05 -17.77 -33.23
C ASP A 393 11.43 -17.15 -32.99
N MET A 394 11.55 -16.38 -31.88
CA MET A 394 12.68 -15.53 -31.65
C MET A 394 13.15 -15.53 -30.20
N GLN A 395 14.44 -15.27 -30.04
CA GLN A 395 15.08 -14.96 -28.76
C GLN A 395 15.72 -13.58 -28.88
N MET A 396 15.62 -12.79 -27.80
CA MET A 396 16.28 -11.50 -27.71
C MET A 396 16.87 -11.33 -26.30
N SER A 397 18.09 -10.78 -26.22
CA SER A 397 18.69 -10.43 -24.94
C SER A 397 19.55 -9.19 -25.06
N GLY A 398 19.62 -8.42 -23.98
CA GLY A 398 20.36 -7.16 -23.92
C GLY A 398 19.92 -6.30 -22.75
N ARG A 399 20.30 -5.04 -22.79
CA ARG A 399 19.87 -4.05 -21.79
C ARG A 399 18.86 -3.09 -22.37
N LEU A 400 17.91 -2.66 -21.52
CA LEU A 400 16.87 -1.71 -21.93
C LEU A 400 17.50 -0.38 -22.41
N SER A 401 18.51 0.10 -21.70
CA SER A 401 19.26 1.31 -22.10
C SER A 401 19.89 1.22 -23.48
N SER A 402 20.22 0.02 -23.95
CA SER A 402 20.77 -0.18 -25.32
C SER A 402 19.68 0.01 -26.37
N ILE A 403 18.46 -0.40 -26.10
CA ILE A 403 17.30 -0.15 -26.99
C ILE A 403 16.98 1.34 -27.02
N GLU A 404 16.88 1.98 -25.87
CA GLU A 404 16.56 3.42 -25.74
C GLU A 404 17.59 4.34 -26.43
N LYS A 405 18.87 3.90 -26.44
CA LYS A 405 19.98 4.61 -27.08
C LYS A 405 20.25 4.15 -28.53
N GLU A 406 19.36 3.31 -29.09
CA GLU A 406 19.48 2.76 -30.45
C GLU A 406 20.78 2.00 -30.69
N GLN A 407 21.40 1.43 -29.64
CA GLN A 407 22.64 0.66 -29.70
C GLN A 407 22.32 -0.82 -30.00
N TYR A 408 21.74 -1.09 -31.17
CA TYR A 408 21.25 -2.41 -31.53
C TYR A 408 22.37 -3.46 -31.72
N ASP A 409 23.60 -3.03 -31.91
CA ASP A 409 24.80 -3.88 -31.92
C ASP A 409 25.08 -4.58 -30.58
N ARG A 410 24.47 -4.06 -29.49
CA ARG A 410 24.54 -4.65 -28.14
C ARG A 410 23.37 -5.56 -27.80
N ILE A 411 22.42 -5.71 -28.70
CA ILE A 411 21.28 -6.61 -28.57
C ILE A 411 21.57 -7.89 -29.33
N LEU A 412 21.51 -9.01 -28.62
CA LEU A 412 21.58 -10.31 -29.24
C LEU A 412 20.16 -10.74 -29.63
N ALA A 413 19.93 -10.94 -30.90
CA ALA A 413 18.67 -11.45 -31.43
C ALA A 413 18.94 -12.66 -32.32
N ALA A 414 18.15 -13.71 -32.18
CA ALA A 414 18.19 -14.91 -32.98
C ALA A 414 16.78 -15.43 -33.25
N GLY A 415 16.57 -15.99 -34.41
CA GLY A 415 15.26 -16.53 -34.82
C GLY A 415 14.64 -15.76 -35.95
N THR A 416 13.33 -15.84 -36.06
CA THR A 416 12.53 -15.22 -37.12
C THR A 416 11.36 -14.45 -36.52
N ILE A 417 11.05 -13.31 -37.12
CA ILE A 417 9.82 -12.59 -36.90
C ILE A 417 9.23 -12.23 -38.27
N GLY A 418 8.06 -12.76 -38.55
CA GLY A 418 7.27 -12.43 -39.72
C GLY A 418 6.23 -11.38 -39.39
N LEU A 419 6.21 -10.28 -40.15
CA LEU A 419 5.18 -9.26 -40.04
C LEU A 419 4.44 -9.18 -41.37
N THR A 420 3.12 -9.44 -41.34
CA THR A 420 2.30 -9.44 -42.56
C THR A 420 1.14 -8.48 -42.39
N ASP A 421 0.91 -7.63 -43.41
CA ASP A 421 -0.24 -6.71 -43.54
C ASP A 421 -0.48 -5.85 -42.30
N MET A 422 0.61 -5.35 -41.65
CA MET A 422 0.53 -4.57 -40.44
C MET A 422 -0.06 -3.19 -40.72
N THR A 423 -1.19 -2.87 -40.08
CA THR A 423 -1.81 -1.56 -40.10
C THR A 423 -2.32 -1.16 -38.73
N VAL A 424 -2.14 0.09 -38.36
CA VAL A 424 -2.72 0.73 -37.17
C VAL A 424 -3.44 1.98 -37.63
N SER A 425 -4.74 2.06 -37.36
CA SER A 425 -5.53 3.25 -37.67
C SER A 425 -6.32 3.72 -36.45
N TYR A 426 -6.50 5.04 -36.35
CA TYR A 426 -7.33 5.69 -35.35
C TYR A 426 -8.47 6.40 -36.06
N THR A 427 -9.70 6.13 -35.72
CA THR A 427 -10.89 6.72 -36.39
C THR A 427 -11.17 8.16 -35.95
N HIS A 428 -10.46 8.69 -34.93
CA HIS A 428 -10.65 10.05 -34.41
C HIS A 428 -9.35 10.87 -34.32
N LEU A 429 -8.62 11.01 -35.43
CA LEU A 429 -7.82 12.21 -35.67
C LEU A 429 -8.75 13.24 -36.34
N ARG A 430 -9.66 13.86 -35.59
CA ARG A 430 -10.21 15.15 -36.03
C ARG A 430 -9.09 16.16 -35.98
N ALA A 431 -8.65 16.61 -37.15
CA ALA A 431 -7.89 17.82 -37.32
C ALA A 431 -8.66 18.97 -36.66
N HIS A 432 -8.24 19.37 -35.46
CA HIS A 432 -8.49 20.70 -34.92
C HIS A 432 -7.38 21.63 -35.38
N GLU A 433 -7.24 21.77 -36.73
CA GLU A 433 -6.45 22.81 -37.33
C GLU A 433 -7.09 23.21 -38.65
N THR A 434 -8.08 24.08 -38.56
CA THR A 434 -8.37 25.12 -39.57
C THR A 434 -9.58 25.92 -39.11
N ASP A 435 -9.38 26.88 -38.20
CA ASP A 435 -10.23 28.05 -38.05
C ASP A 435 -9.55 29.11 -37.19
N GLN A 436 -8.39 29.53 -37.60
CA GLN A 436 -7.79 30.79 -37.12
C GLN A 436 -6.92 31.44 -38.19
N TYR A 437 -7.49 31.74 -39.36
CA TYR A 437 -7.06 32.82 -40.23
C TYR A 437 -8.18 33.13 -41.25
N LEU A 438 -9.09 34.01 -40.86
CA LEU A 438 -9.77 35.00 -41.72
C LEU A 438 -10.24 36.17 -40.84
#